data_e38f943a0dd86eba2b0db4673d16493e
#
_entry.id   e38f943a0dd86eba2b0db4673d16493e
#
_cell.length_a   1.000
_cell.length_b   1.000
_cell.length_c   1.000
_cell.angle_alpha   90.00
_cell.angle_beta   90.00
_cell.angle_gamma   90.00
#
_symmetry.space_group_name_H-M   'P 1'
#
loop_
_entity.id
_entity.type
_entity.pdbx_description
1 polymer ?
#
loop_
_entity_poly.entity_id
_entity_poly.type
_entity_poly.pdbx_seq_one_letter_code
_entity_poly.pdbx_strand_id
1 'polypeptide(L)'
;MEAKRKVHRNSFLRGFKHDEQESLILIMLNSASMQNDACLLSQIWDMFDFTICADGGANRLYDGLKALDSSSRGKKDRDLDEVNTNLHVESHVPTHIHGDLDSIRPEVRAFYSNLGHVEIEEDPCQDTNDLQKCLKLATALFERKYIHGKAPVVANMTNVVTIETMDTLQPAMPTVVVFGAFGGRFDQQIASVHALHEYATRFHRMVLIGDGNCASLLEPNTMHRLELTAGGVEGPMCSLLPVGQRCESVHTKGL
;
A
#
# COMPACT_ATOMS: atom_id res chain seq x y z
N MET A 1 24.69 1.13 -25.07
CA MET A 1 23.85 1.63 -23.96
C MET A 1 23.81 0.56 -22.89
N GLU A 2 24.16 0.89 -21.68
CA GLU A 2 24.04 -0.05 -20.55
C GLU A 2 22.56 -0.30 -20.26
N ALA A 3 22.16 -1.56 -20.14
CA ALA A 3 20.76 -1.89 -19.90
C ALA A 3 20.36 -1.38 -18.49
N LYS A 4 19.22 -0.67 -18.40
CA LYS A 4 18.63 -0.26 -17.11
C LYS A 4 18.43 -1.51 -16.25
N ARG A 5 18.82 -1.46 -14.99
CA ARG A 5 18.62 -2.56 -14.04
C ARG A 5 17.67 -2.13 -12.94
N LYS A 6 16.73 -3.01 -12.59
CA LYS A 6 15.76 -2.80 -11.50
C LYS A 6 15.69 -4.05 -10.63
N VAL A 7 15.78 -3.86 -9.31
CA VAL A 7 15.69 -4.96 -8.35
C VAL A 7 14.34 -4.87 -7.66
N HIS A 8 13.64 -6.00 -7.57
CA HIS A 8 12.35 -6.13 -6.91
C HIS A 8 12.52 -6.95 -5.64
N ARG A 9 12.13 -6.38 -4.52
CA ARG A 9 12.16 -7.01 -3.20
C ARG A 9 10.79 -6.86 -2.55
N ASN A 10 10.29 -7.94 -1.97
CA ASN A 10 9.05 -7.93 -1.19
C ASN A 10 9.34 -8.12 0.31
N SER A 11 10.46 -7.56 0.78
CA SER A 11 10.89 -7.66 2.19
C SER A 11 9.85 -7.15 3.17
N PHE A 12 9.02 -6.18 2.77
CA PHE A 12 7.90 -5.69 3.57
C PHE A 12 6.90 -6.80 3.94
N LEU A 13 6.73 -7.84 3.10
CA LEU A 13 5.86 -8.99 3.43
C LEU A 13 6.35 -9.80 4.65
N ARG A 14 7.55 -9.53 5.13
CA ARG A 14 8.14 -10.12 6.34
C ARG A 14 8.32 -9.09 7.45
N GLY A 15 7.73 -7.93 7.34
CA GLY A 15 7.76 -6.89 8.35
C GLY A 15 9.10 -6.16 8.46
N PHE A 16 9.90 -6.06 7.39
CA PHE A 16 11.09 -5.20 7.39
C PHE A 16 11.25 -4.42 6.09
N LYS A 17 11.72 -3.19 6.19
CA LYS A 17 12.14 -2.37 5.05
C LYS A 17 13.55 -2.79 4.66
N HIS A 18 13.81 -2.84 3.35
CA HIS A 18 15.16 -3.12 2.85
C HIS A 18 16.06 -1.88 2.99
N ASP A 19 15.47 -0.70 2.83
CA ASP A 19 16.12 0.59 2.99
C ASP A 19 15.25 1.43 3.93
N GLU A 20 15.85 2.00 4.97
CA GLU A 20 15.13 2.88 5.91
C GLU A 20 14.58 4.14 5.23
N GLN A 21 15.14 4.53 4.09
CA GLN A 21 14.65 5.65 3.28
C GLN A 21 13.51 5.25 2.34
N GLU A 22 13.18 3.96 2.21
CA GLU A 22 12.08 3.50 1.38
C GLU A 22 10.75 3.95 1.99
N SER A 23 10.01 4.75 1.23
CA SER A 23 8.63 5.12 1.61
C SER A 23 7.66 4.07 1.09
N LEU A 24 6.84 3.53 1.99
CA LEU A 24 5.82 2.54 1.69
C LEU A 24 4.43 3.13 1.97
N ILE A 25 3.52 2.99 1.01
CA ILE A 25 2.12 3.42 1.14
C ILE A 25 1.23 2.20 0.91
N LEU A 26 0.29 1.98 1.82
CA LEU A 26 -0.69 0.92 1.73
C LEU A 26 -2.03 1.47 1.25
N ILE A 27 -2.64 0.80 0.27
CA ILE A 27 -4.03 1.04 -0.16
C ILE A 27 -4.82 -0.25 0.04
N MET A 28 -5.97 -0.16 0.69
CA MET A 28 -6.85 -1.30 0.95
C MET A 28 -8.16 -1.13 0.21
N LEU A 29 -8.45 -2.07 -0.72
CA LEU A 29 -9.66 -2.06 -1.54
C LEU A 29 -10.81 -2.81 -0.87
N ASN A 30 -12.03 -2.54 -1.32
CA ASN A 30 -13.23 -3.24 -0.87
C ASN A 30 -13.35 -4.64 -1.51
N SER A 31 -12.46 -5.56 -1.14
CA SER A 31 -12.46 -6.94 -1.63
C SER A 31 -12.73 -7.94 -0.52
N ALA A 32 -13.52 -8.97 -0.83
CA ALA A 32 -13.80 -10.04 0.11
C ALA A 32 -12.54 -10.86 0.48
N SER A 33 -11.51 -10.90 -0.38
CA SER A 33 -10.24 -11.57 -0.11
C SER A 33 -9.48 -11.00 1.08
N MET A 34 -9.73 -9.73 1.43
CA MET A 34 -9.10 -9.05 2.58
C MET A 34 -9.26 -9.77 3.92
N GLN A 35 -10.33 -10.55 4.10
CA GLN A 35 -10.51 -11.33 5.34
C GLN A 35 -9.44 -12.42 5.49
N ASN A 36 -8.99 -13.02 4.39
CA ASN A 36 -7.93 -14.03 4.38
C ASN A 36 -6.56 -13.40 4.60
N ASP A 37 -6.40 -12.15 4.23
CA ASP A 37 -5.12 -11.41 4.27
C ASP A 37 -4.93 -10.63 5.58
N ALA A 38 -5.95 -10.57 6.46
CA ALA A 38 -5.92 -9.75 7.68
C ALA A 38 -4.74 -10.06 8.61
N CYS A 39 -4.37 -11.35 8.74
CA CYS A 39 -3.24 -11.77 9.55
C CYS A 39 -1.90 -11.25 8.97
N LEU A 40 -1.69 -11.37 7.66
CA LEU A 40 -0.52 -10.82 7.00
C LEU A 40 -0.49 -9.30 7.14
N LEU A 41 -1.62 -8.65 6.90
CA LEU A 41 -1.76 -7.20 6.99
C LEU A 41 -1.38 -6.68 8.38
N SER A 42 -1.84 -7.34 9.45
CA SER A 42 -1.49 -6.93 10.82
C SER A 42 0.01 -7.07 11.13
N GLN A 43 0.69 -8.05 10.53
CA GLN A 43 2.13 -8.25 10.73
C GLN A 43 3.00 -7.20 10.02
N ILE A 44 2.50 -6.62 8.95
CA ILE A 44 3.28 -5.68 8.11
C ILE A 44 2.81 -4.23 8.26
N TRP A 45 1.80 -3.96 9.10
CA TRP A 45 1.15 -2.66 9.23
C TRP A 45 2.13 -1.51 9.47
N ASP A 46 3.05 -1.70 10.42
CA ASP A 46 4.00 -0.68 10.84
C ASP A 46 5.08 -0.35 9.80
N MET A 47 5.09 -1.09 8.67
CA MET A 47 6.01 -0.80 7.57
C MET A 47 5.58 0.40 6.75
N PHE A 48 4.32 0.82 6.83
CA PHE A 48 3.76 1.83 5.96
C PHE A 48 3.77 3.22 6.58
N ASP A 49 4.21 4.21 5.79
CA ASP A 49 4.18 5.62 6.17
C ASP A 49 2.76 6.20 6.12
N PHE A 50 1.95 5.69 5.20
CA PHE A 50 0.53 6.01 5.05
C PHE A 50 -0.27 4.75 4.75
N THR A 51 -1.45 4.67 5.35
CA THR A 51 -2.41 3.58 5.16
C THR A 51 -3.75 4.17 4.76
N ILE A 52 -4.23 3.82 3.55
CA ILE A 52 -5.41 4.42 2.92
C ILE A 52 -6.44 3.33 2.69
N CYS A 53 -7.65 3.48 3.23
CA CYS A 53 -8.79 2.64 2.87
C CYS A 53 -9.57 3.29 1.72
N ALA A 54 -9.77 2.54 0.65
CA ALA A 54 -10.60 2.94 -0.48
C ALA A 54 -12.07 2.65 -0.15
N ASP A 55 -12.81 3.68 0.25
CA ASP A 55 -14.23 3.63 0.62
C ASP A 55 -14.58 2.40 1.49
N GLY A 56 -15.37 1.46 0.99
CA GLY A 56 -15.74 0.21 1.67
C GLY A 56 -14.57 -0.70 2.05
N GLY A 57 -13.33 -0.40 1.63
CA GLY A 57 -12.11 -1.05 2.13
C GLY A 57 -11.96 -0.90 3.64
N ALA A 58 -12.47 0.19 4.21
CA ALA A 58 -12.52 0.40 5.66
C ALA A 58 -13.36 -0.65 6.38
N ASN A 59 -14.46 -1.11 5.77
CA ASN A 59 -15.27 -2.20 6.33
C ASN A 59 -14.48 -3.50 6.38
N ARG A 60 -13.72 -3.79 5.30
CA ARG A 60 -12.92 -5.02 5.19
C ARG A 60 -11.81 -5.07 6.21
N LEU A 61 -11.11 -3.94 6.41
CA LEU A 61 -10.11 -3.80 7.44
C LEU A 61 -10.71 -4.03 8.83
N TYR A 62 -11.79 -3.31 9.15
CA TYR A 62 -12.48 -3.41 10.43
C TYR A 62 -12.92 -4.85 10.75
N ASP A 63 -13.62 -5.48 9.80
CA ASP A 63 -14.14 -6.85 9.98
C ASP A 63 -13.02 -7.88 10.11
N GLY A 64 -11.97 -7.76 9.28
CA GLY A 64 -10.81 -8.66 9.31
C GLY A 64 -10.05 -8.61 10.63
N LEU A 65 -9.76 -7.41 11.13
CA LEU A 65 -9.08 -7.22 12.40
C LEU A 65 -9.93 -7.67 13.59
N LYS A 66 -11.24 -7.41 13.56
CA LYS A 66 -12.18 -7.88 14.57
C LYS A 66 -12.29 -9.41 14.62
N ALA A 67 -12.17 -10.07 13.47
CA ALA A 67 -12.13 -11.53 13.40
C ALA A 67 -10.85 -12.09 14.05
N LEU A 68 -9.70 -11.41 13.91
CA LEU A 68 -8.45 -11.78 14.59
C LEU A 68 -8.59 -11.65 16.11
N ASP A 69 -9.18 -10.57 16.61
CA ASP A 69 -9.46 -10.37 18.03
C ASP A 69 -10.34 -11.50 18.60
N SER A 70 -11.36 -11.91 17.86
CA SER A 70 -12.27 -13.00 18.25
C SER A 70 -11.58 -14.35 18.28
N SER A 71 -10.69 -14.63 17.32
CA SER A 71 -9.96 -15.90 17.20
C SER A 71 -8.91 -16.09 18.29
N SER A 72 -8.34 -15.00 18.78
CA SER A 72 -7.34 -14.99 19.84
C SER A 72 -7.93 -15.36 21.22
N ARG A 73 -9.24 -15.15 21.42
CA ARG A 73 -9.97 -15.48 22.68
C ARG A 73 -10.22 -16.98 22.87
N GLY A 74 -10.33 -17.76 21.80
CA GLY A 74 -10.62 -19.20 21.88
C GLY A 74 -9.51 -20.03 22.54
N LYS A 75 -8.35 -19.44 22.85
CA LYS A 75 -7.16 -20.12 23.41
C LYS A 75 -6.79 -19.73 24.84
N LYS A 76 -7.46 -18.76 25.46
CA LYS A 76 -7.18 -18.36 26.85
C LYS A 76 -8.48 -18.23 27.66
N ASP A 77 -8.48 -18.87 28.79
CA ASP A 77 -9.39 -18.89 29.93
C ASP A 77 -10.66 -18.00 29.91
N ARG A 78 -11.77 -18.65 30.30
CA ARG A 78 -13.14 -18.13 30.38
C ARG A 78 -13.40 -17.18 31.57
N ASP A 79 -12.38 -16.75 32.31
CA ASP A 79 -12.55 -16.09 33.60
C ASP A 79 -11.82 -14.75 33.76
N LEU A 80 -11.62 -13.98 32.71
CA LEU A 80 -11.17 -12.59 32.87
C LEU A 80 -12.17 -11.64 32.21
N ASP A 81 -12.61 -10.68 33.06
CA ASP A 81 -13.54 -9.60 32.76
C ASP A 81 -13.34 -8.93 31.40
N GLU A 82 -14.38 -8.28 30.88
CA GLU A 82 -14.53 -7.49 29.64
C GLU A 82 -13.35 -6.52 29.35
N VAL A 83 -12.12 -7.01 29.32
CA VAL A 83 -10.94 -6.20 29.01
C VAL A 83 -10.74 -6.22 27.48
N ASN A 84 -11.01 -5.06 26.94
CA ASN A 84 -10.70 -4.52 25.62
C ASN A 84 -10.67 -5.53 24.44
N THR A 85 -11.82 -5.62 23.78
CA THR A 85 -12.11 -6.61 22.73
C THR A 85 -11.67 -6.21 21.33
N ASN A 86 -10.98 -5.07 21.19
CA ASN A 86 -10.66 -4.46 19.90
C ASN A 86 -9.15 -4.17 19.73
N LEU A 87 -8.28 -5.01 20.28
CA LEU A 87 -6.83 -4.75 20.32
C LEU A 87 -6.22 -4.57 18.93
N HIS A 88 -6.60 -5.42 17.96
CA HIS A 88 -6.10 -5.30 16.60
C HIS A 88 -6.76 -4.13 15.87
N VAL A 89 -8.07 -3.91 16.03
CA VAL A 89 -8.78 -2.81 15.37
C VAL A 89 -8.27 -1.44 15.84
N GLU A 90 -7.96 -1.29 17.14
CA GLU A 90 -7.47 -0.05 17.71
C GLU A 90 -5.97 0.21 17.44
N SER A 91 -5.19 -0.83 17.20
CA SER A 91 -3.76 -0.72 16.89
C SER A 91 -3.46 -0.57 15.39
N HIS A 92 -4.39 -0.95 14.52
CA HIS A 92 -4.21 -0.90 13.06
C HIS A 92 -5.21 0.08 12.42
N VAL A 93 -5.08 1.34 12.80
CA VAL A 93 -5.97 2.41 12.34
C VAL A 93 -5.43 3.03 11.06
N PRO A 94 -6.25 3.15 9.98
CA PRO A 94 -5.79 3.78 8.75
C PRO A 94 -5.53 5.27 8.96
N THR A 95 -4.58 5.83 8.23
CA THR A 95 -4.36 7.27 8.22
C THR A 95 -5.47 8.01 7.48
N HIS A 96 -5.99 7.39 6.40
CA HIS A 96 -7.02 7.98 5.56
C HIS A 96 -8.08 6.95 5.15
N ILE A 97 -9.32 7.44 4.99
CA ILE A 97 -10.42 6.74 4.31
C ILE A 97 -10.88 7.68 3.19
N HIS A 98 -10.77 7.23 1.94
CA HIS A 98 -10.96 8.09 0.78
C HIS A 98 -11.74 7.39 -0.34
N GLY A 99 -12.66 8.08 -0.97
CA GLY A 99 -13.54 7.59 -2.03
C GLY A 99 -14.82 8.39 -2.09
N ASP A 100 -15.88 7.86 -2.73
CA ASP A 100 -17.20 8.51 -2.72
C ASP A 100 -18.00 8.24 -1.43
N LEU A 101 -17.47 7.37 -0.56
CA LEU A 101 -17.99 7.02 0.77
C LEU A 101 -19.42 6.48 0.78
N ASP A 102 -19.86 5.90 -0.34
CA ASP A 102 -21.18 5.30 -0.49
C ASP A 102 -21.25 3.87 0.04
N SER A 103 -20.12 3.17 0.09
CA SER A 103 -20.01 1.77 0.52
C SER A 103 -19.54 1.60 1.97
N ILE A 104 -19.00 2.64 2.60
CA ILE A 104 -18.61 2.56 4.02
C ILE A 104 -19.84 2.49 4.92
N ARG A 105 -19.89 1.49 5.81
CA ARG A 105 -21.01 1.33 6.75
C ARG A 105 -21.01 2.45 7.80
N PRO A 106 -22.20 2.96 8.21
CA PRO A 106 -22.30 4.06 9.16
C PRO A 106 -21.59 3.78 10.50
N GLU A 107 -21.68 2.56 11.03
CA GLU A 107 -21.01 2.18 12.28
C GLU A 107 -19.48 2.14 12.16
N VAL A 108 -18.94 1.74 11.00
CA VAL A 108 -17.50 1.73 10.73
C VAL A 108 -16.99 3.16 10.55
N ARG A 109 -17.74 3.99 9.81
CA ARG A 109 -17.43 5.41 9.66
C ARG A 109 -17.43 6.13 11.02
N ALA A 110 -18.44 5.87 11.86
CA ALA A 110 -18.52 6.45 13.19
C ALA A 110 -17.35 6.00 14.08
N PHE A 111 -16.97 4.72 14.02
CA PHE A 111 -15.82 4.19 14.76
C PHE A 111 -14.54 4.96 14.42
N TYR A 112 -14.17 5.03 13.13
CA TYR A 112 -12.94 5.72 12.70
C TYR A 112 -13.00 7.24 12.93
N SER A 113 -14.17 7.88 12.75
CA SER A 113 -14.35 9.31 13.04
C SER A 113 -14.12 9.64 14.50
N ASN A 114 -14.54 8.76 15.42
CA ASN A 114 -14.39 8.97 16.87
C ASN A 114 -12.94 8.86 17.36
N LEU A 115 -12.04 8.23 16.57
CA LEU A 115 -10.63 8.16 16.91
C LEU A 115 -9.89 9.49 16.73
N GLY A 116 -10.45 10.42 15.94
CA GLY A 116 -10.00 11.81 15.82
C GLY A 116 -8.69 12.04 15.07
N HIS A 117 -8.01 10.99 14.61
CA HIS A 117 -6.76 11.07 13.85
C HIS A 117 -6.84 10.42 12.46
N VAL A 118 -8.00 9.89 12.09
CA VAL A 118 -8.27 9.36 10.75
C VAL A 118 -8.84 10.46 9.87
N GLU A 119 -8.19 10.77 8.77
CA GLU A 119 -8.72 11.71 7.77
C GLU A 119 -9.74 10.98 6.88
N ILE A 120 -11.02 11.34 6.97
CA ILE A 120 -12.10 10.78 6.15
C ILE A 120 -12.52 11.84 5.15
N GLU A 121 -12.19 11.61 3.88
CA GLU A 121 -12.36 12.60 2.82
C GLU A 121 -13.15 12.01 1.65
N GLU A 122 -14.23 12.71 1.27
CA GLU A 122 -15.10 12.33 0.16
C GLU A 122 -14.59 12.93 -1.15
N ASP A 123 -14.40 12.08 -2.16
CA ASP A 123 -14.19 12.47 -3.56
C ASP A 123 -15.38 11.99 -4.40
N PRO A 124 -16.34 12.90 -4.73
CA PRO A 124 -17.56 12.55 -5.45
C PRO A 124 -17.32 12.33 -6.96
N CYS A 125 -16.09 12.41 -7.45
CA CYS A 125 -15.77 12.22 -8.86
C CYS A 125 -16.20 10.82 -9.32
N GLN A 126 -17.03 10.76 -10.37
CA GLN A 126 -17.52 9.49 -10.95
C GLN A 126 -16.68 9.03 -12.16
N ASP A 127 -15.73 9.85 -12.62
CA ASP A 127 -14.85 9.53 -13.77
C ASP A 127 -13.66 8.65 -13.35
N THR A 128 -13.43 8.47 -12.05
CA THR A 128 -12.35 7.67 -11.49
C THR A 128 -12.88 6.67 -10.47
N ASN A 129 -12.30 5.46 -10.47
CA ASN A 129 -12.60 4.47 -9.43
C ASN A 129 -11.87 4.78 -8.13
N ASP A 130 -12.24 4.09 -7.03
CA ASP A 130 -11.68 4.35 -5.70
C ASP A 130 -10.16 4.09 -5.64
N LEU A 131 -9.65 3.08 -6.37
CA LEU A 131 -8.20 2.88 -6.45
C LEU A 131 -7.49 4.09 -7.07
N GLN A 132 -8.01 4.65 -8.16
CA GLN A 132 -7.42 5.83 -8.80
C GLN A 132 -7.49 7.06 -7.90
N LYS A 133 -8.60 7.26 -7.16
CA LYS A 133 -8.73 8.31 -6.16
C LYS A 133 -7.64 8.17 -5.08
N CYS A 134 -7.49 6.96 -4.51
CA CYS A 134 -6.47 6.68 -3.50
C CYS A 134 -5.03 6.82 -4.02
N LEU A 135 -4.75 6.45 -5.29
CA LEU A 135 -3.43 6.64 -5.90
C LEU A 135 -3.08 8.12 -6.10
N LYS A 136 -4.06 8.96 -6.43
CA LYS A 136 -3.89 10.43 -6.48
C LYS A 136 -3.59 10.97 -5.07
N LEU A 137 -4.35 10.54 -4.06
CA LEU A 137 -4.11 10.92 -2.67
C LEU A 137 -2.72 10.48 -2.20
N ALA A 138 -2.31 9.23 -2.48
CA ALA A 138 -1.00 8.70 -2.13
C ALA A 138 0.15 9.56 -2.71
N THR A 139 0.00 10.02 -3.97
CA THR A 139 0.95 10.94 -4.59
C THR A 139 1.02 12.26 -3.83
N ALA A 140 -0.12 12.87 -3.52
CA ALA A 140 -0.20 14.15 -2.82
C ALA A 140 0.37 14.07 -1.39
N LEU A 141 0.10 12.97 -0.66
CA LEU A 141 0.63 12.74 0.68
C LEU A 141 2.15 12.60 0.68
N PHE A 142 2.69 11.87 -0.28
CA PHE A 142 4.14 11.74 -0.44
C PHE A 142 4.79 13.09 -0.75
N GLU A 143 4.25 13.84 -1.70
CA GLU A 143 4.74 15.17 -2.05
C GLU A 143 4.71 16.11 -0.85
N ARG A 144 3.60 16.14 -0.11
CA ARG A 144 3.46 16.98 1.09
C ARG A 144 4.51 16.64 2.15
N LYS A 145 4.74 15.34 2.44
CA LYS A 145 5.67 14.89 3.46
C LYS A 145 7.13 15.13 3.07
N TYR A 146 7.51 14.82 1.85
CA TYR A 146 8.91 14.71 1.46
C TYR A 146 9.41 15.87 0.59
N ILE A 147 8.54 16.55 -0.15
CA ILE A 147 8.89 17.67 -1.04
C ILE A 147 8.65 19.01 -0.35
N HIS A 148 7.49 19.17 0.31
CA HIS A 148 7.12 20.43 0.98
C HIS A 148 7.44 20.45 2.49
N GLY A 149 7.73 19.30 3.11
CA GLY A 149 8.04 19.19 4.55
C GLY A 149 9.42 19.70 4.96
N LYS A 150 10.27 20.13 4.02
CA LYS A 150 11.49 20.88 4.34
C LYS A 150 11.08 22.32 4.63
N ALA A 151 10.83 22.64 5.92
CA ALA A 151 10.66 24.02 6.36
C ALA A 151 11.85 24.85 5.86
N PRO A 152 11.59 26.07 5.31
CA PRO A 152 12.69 26.98 5.01
C PRO A 152 13.40 27.25 6.34
N VAL A 153 14.69 26.89 6.42
CA VAL A 153 15.54 27.36 7.50
C VAL A 153 15.56 28.87 7.37
N VAL A 154 14.84 29.56 8.24
CA VAL A 154 14.91 31.02 8.35
C VAL A 154 16.31 31.33 8.83
N ALA A 155 17.21 31.57 7.90
CA ALA A 155 18.53 32.09 8.18
C ALA A 155 18.35 33.51 8.70
N ASN A 156 18.63 33.74 9.97
CA ASN A 156 18.76 35.05 10.53
C ASN A 156 19.78 35.85 9.69
N MET A 157 19.36 37.03 9.27
CA MET A 157 20.15 37.99 8.51
C MET A 157 21.42 38.36 9.30
N THR A 158 22.54 37.81 8.94
CA THR A 158 23.88 38.41 8.95
C THR A 158 24.90 37.30 8.68
N ASN A 159 25.18 37.07 7.42
CA ASN A 159 26.45 36.66 6.82
C ASN A 159 26.16 35.99 5.48
N VAL A 160 26.81 36.49 4.45
CA VAL A 160 26.81 35.84 3.14
C VAL A 160 27.42 34.45 3.29
N VAL A 161 26.57 33.47 3.43
CA VAL A 161 26.96 32.05 3.32
C VAL A 161 26.73 31.66 1.87
N THR A 162 27.81 31.39 1.19
CA THR A 162 27.85 30.72 -0.11
C THR A 162 26.89 29.52 0.00
N ILE A 163 25.84 29.51 -0.81
CA ILE A 163 24.98 28.36 -0.97
C ILE A 163 25.85 27.31 -1.66
N GLU A 164 26.52 26.48 -0.87
CA GLU A 164 26.89 25.16 -1.35
C GLU A 164 25.58 24.48 -1.67
N THR A 165 25.35 24.26 -2.96
CA THR A 165 24.26 23.40 -3.44
C THR A 165 24.47 22.04 -2.79
N MET A 166 23.87 21.84 -1.61
CA MET A 166 23.62 20.50 -1.14
C MET A 166 22.82 19.84 -2.26
N ASP A 167 23.44 18.88 -2.89
CA ASP A 167 22.79 17.91 -3.76
C ASP A 167 21.58 17.39 -2.95
N THR A 168 20.43 18.01 -3.17
CA THR A 168 19.20 17.58 -2.54
C THR A 168 18.86 16.27 -3.21
N LEU A 169 19.31 15.16 -2.62
CA LEU A 169 18.79 13.84 -2.93
C LEU A 169 17.28 13.96 -2.92
N GLN A 170 16.70 14.00 -4.11
CA GLN A 170 15.23 13.93 -4.22
C GLN A 170 14.82 12.62 -3.55
N PRO A 171 13.84 12.65 -2.65
CA PRO A 171 13.39 11.43 -2.00
C PRO A 171 13.00 10.42 -3.09
N ALA A 172 13.47 9.20 -2.95
CA ALA A 172 13.09 8.13 -3.87
C ALA A 172 11.56 8.01 -3.90
N MET A 173 10.97 7.91 -5.09
CA MET A 173 9.51 7.75 -5.22
C MET A 173 9.02 6.58 -4.37
N PRO A 174 7.81 6.65 -3.78
CA PRO A 174 7.32 5.63 -2.88
C PRO A 174 7.00 4.32 -3.61
N THR A 175 7.06 3.22 -2.87
CA THR A 175 6.44 1.95 -3.27
C THR A 175 5.00 1.92 -2.75
N VAL A 176 4.04 1.65 -3.63
CA VAL A 176 2.63 1.50 -3.26
C VAL A 176 2.26 0.02 -3.25
N VAL A 177 1.66 -0.42 -2.15
CA VAL A 177 1.14 -1.79 -1.98
C VAL A 177 -0.38 -1.71 -1.93
N VAL A 178 -1.05 -2.43 -2.82
CA VAL A 178 -2.51 -2.44 -2.94
C VAL A 178 -3.03 -3.80 -2.51
N PHE A 179 -3.70 -3.87 -1.37
CA PHE A 179 -4.38 -5.05 -0.88
C PHE A 179 -5.82 -5.14 -1.39
N GLY A 180 -6.29 -6.35 -1.68
CA GLY A 180 -7.62 -6.61 -2.23
C GLY A 180 -7.71 -6.37 -3.74
N ALA A 181 -6.57 -6.30 -4.44
CA ALA A 181 -6.52 -6.08 -5.88
C ALA A 181 -7.03 -7.26 -6.71
N PHE A 182 -7.03 -8.46 -6.12
CA PHE A 182 -7.51 -9.70 -6.74
C PHE A 182 -8.63 -10.32 -5.91
N GLY A 183 -9.43 -11.18 -6.56
CA GLY A 183 -10.63 -11.76 -5.98
C GLY A 183 -11.87 -10.85 -6.15
N GLY A 184 -13.07 -11.43 -6.19
CA GLY A 184 -14.31 -10.70 -6.37
C GLY A 184 -14.62 -10.26 -7.80
N ARG A 185 -14.98 -9.01 -8.02
CA ARG A 185 -15.40 -8.47 -9.32
C ARG A 185 -14.24 -8.46 -10.32
N PHE A 186 -14.43 -9.10 -11.47
CA PHE A 186 -13.43 -9.20 -12.53
C PHE A 186 -13.04 -7.83 -13.12
N ASP A 187 -14.00 -6.94 -13.32
CA ASP A 187 -13.76 -5.59 -13.82
C ASP A 187 -12.83 -4.77 -12.90
N GLN A 188 -12.97 -4.92 -11.58
CA GLN A 188 -12.09 -4.27 -10.61
C GLN A 188 -10.67 -4.86 -10.62
N GLN A 189 -10.54 -6.18 -10.84
CA GLN A 189 -9.23 -6.80 -11.00
C GLN A 189 -8.50 -6.26 -12.24
N ILE A 190 -9.21 -6.15 -13.37
CA ILE A 190 -8.65 -5.57 -14.60
C ILE A 190 -8.30 -4.09 -14.41
N ALA A 191 -9.14 -3.31 -13.71
CA ALA A 191 -8.83 -1.93 -13.37
C ALA A 191 -7.56 -1.81 -12.50
N SER A 192 -7.36 -2.72 -11.54
CA SER A 192 -6.15 -2.78 -10.72
C SER A 192 -4.91 -3.09 -11.58
N VAL A 193 -5.00 -4.05 -12.49
CA VAL A 193 -3.91 -4.37 -13.43
C VAL A 193 -3.63 -3.18 -14.36
N HIS A 194 -4.66 -2.49 -14.85
CA HIS A 194 -4.50 -1.28 -15.66
C HIS A 194 -3.76 -0.18 -14.91
N ALA A 195 -4.06 0.01 -13.62
CA ALA A 195 -3.37 1.00 -12.78
C ALA A 195 -1.85 0.78 -12.69
N LEU A 196 -1.36 -0.48 -12.78
CA LEU A 196 0.09 -0.75 -12.88
C LEU A 196 0.76 -0.03 -14.05
N HIS A 197 0.06 0.08 -15.17
CA HIS A 197 0.56 0.76 -16.37
C HIS A 197 0.36 2.27 -16.29
N GLU A 198 -0.81 2.71 -15.87
CA GLU A 198 -1.18 4.13 -15.78
C GLU A 198 -0.27 4.89 -14.80
N TYR A 199 0.08 4.27 -13.68
CA TYR A 199 0.87 4.89 -12.62
C TYR A 199 2.35 4.45 -12.60
N ALA A 200 2.83 3.76 -13.64
CA ALA A 200 4.19 3.21 -13.70
C ALA A 200 5.30 4.25 -13.47
N THR A 201 5.06 5.51 -13.87
CA THR A 201 6.03 6.61 -13.73
C THR A 201 5.81 7.46 -12.48
N ARG A 202 4.74 7.23 -11.72
CA ARG A 202 4.38 8.01 -10.53
C ARG A 202 4.95 7.42 -9.25
N PHE A 203 5.24 6.12 -9.26
CA PHE A 203 5.75 5.39 -8.11
C PHE A 203 7.03 4.66 -8.48
N HIS A 204 7.91 4.45 -7.50
CA HIS A 204 9.07 3.58 -7.68
C HIS A 204 8.61 2.19 -8.10
N ARG A 205 7.54 1.71 -7.46
CA ARG A 205 6.93 0.41 -7.74
C ARG A 205 5.50 0.39 -7.20
N MET A 206 4.62 -0.34 -7.89
CA MET A 206 3.31 -0.72 -7.37
C MET A 206 3.23 -2.25 -7.27
N VAL A 207 2.71 -2.74 -6.14
CA VAL A 207 2.52 -4.17 -5.87
C VAL A 207 1.05 -4.41 -5.58
N LEU A 208 0.42 -5.24 -6.39
CA LEU A 208 -0.97 -5.67 -6.18
C LEU A 208 -0.98 -6.99 -5.41
N ILE A 209 -1.79 -7.08 -4.35
CA ILE A 209 -1.93 -8.28 -3.52
C ILE A 209 -3.41 -8.58 -3.34
N GLY A 210 -3.76 -9.86 -3.36
CA GLY A 210 -5.10 -10.34 -3.05
C GLY A 210 -5.31 -11.78 -3.49
N ASP A 211 -6.16 -12.51 -2.77
CA ASP A 211 -6.54 -13.89 -3.06
C ASP A 211 -5.33 -14.83 -3.28
N GLY A 212 -4.29 -14.66 -2.44
CA GLY A 212 -3.06 -15.45 -2.52
C GLY A 212 -2.16 -15.12 -3.73
N ASN A 213 -2.43 -14.04 -4.45
CA ASN A 213 -1.65 -13.60 -5.61
C ASN A 213 -0.92 -12.29 -5.32
N CYS A 214 0.23 -12.13 -5.97
CA CYS A 214 1.01 -10.90 -5.96
C CYS A 214 1.43 -10.56 -7.40
N ALA A 215 1.23 -9.33 -7.83
CA ALA A 215 1.64 -8.88 -9.16
C ALA A 215 2.30 -7.50 -9.13
N SER A 216 3.24 -7.28 -10.03
CA SER A 216 3.84 -5.97 -10.29
C SER A 216 4.26 -5.86 -11.75
N LEU A 217 4.41 -4.62 -12.24
CA LEU A 217 4.82 -4.36 -13.62
C LEU A 217 6.33 -4.55 -13.79
N LEU A 218 6.70 -5.21 -14.87
CA LEU A 218 8.06 -5.24 -15.39
C LEU A 218 8.16 -4.32 -16.61
N GLU A 219 9.02 -3.31 -16.51
CA GLU A 219 9.21 -2.33 -17.58
C GLU A 219 9.94 -2.95 -18.77
N PRO A 220 9.59 -2.56 -20.03
CA PRO A 220 10.29 -3.05 -21.22
C PRO A 220 11.75 -2.56 -21.24
N ASN A 221 12.60 -3.25 -21.98
CA ASN A 221 14.02 -2.92 -22.17
C ASN A 221 14.81 -2.73 -20.88
N THR A 222 14.41 -3.41 -19.83
CA THR A 222 14.99 -3.34 -18.50
C THR A 222 15.36 -4.74 -18.03
N MET A 223 16.52 -4.89 -17.39
CA MET A 223 16.88 -6.12 -16.69
C MET A 223 16.25 -6.09 -15.30
N HIS A 224 15.35 -7.01 -15.03
CA HIS A 224 14.71 -7.15 -13.73
C HIS A 224 15.33 -8.29 -12.94
N ARG A 225 15.66 -8.02 -11.68
CA ARG A 225 16.09 -9.02 -10.71
C ARG A 225 15.02 -9.15 -9.63
N LEU A 226 14.39 -10.31 -9.53
CA LEU A 226 13.44 -10.65 -8.48
C LEU A 226 14.20 -11.33 -7.35
N GLU A 227 14.27 -10.70 -6.20
CA GLU A 227 14.91 -11.28 -5.00
C GLU A 227 13.82 -11.85 -4.10
N LEU A 228 13.68 -13.19 -4.16
CA LEU A 228 12.76 -13.91 -3.31
C LEU A 228 13.32 -14.01 -1.90
N THR A 229 12.47 -13.86 -0.91
CA THR A 229 12.89 -13.94 0.50
C THR A 229 12.90 -15.39 0.95
N ALA A 230 14.05 -15.90 1.40
CA ALA A 230 14.18 -17.28 1.86
C ALA A 230 13.16 -17.60 2.98
N GLY A 231 12.40 -18.67 2.85
CA GLY A 231 11.29 -19.03 3.74
C GLY A 231 10.13 -18.01 3.64
N GLY A 232 10.02 -17.32 2.51
CA GLY A 232 9.12 -16.23 2.26
C GLY A 232 7.65 -16.62 2.13
N VAL A 233 6.85 -15.59 2.06
CA VAL A 233 5.40 -15.65 1.82
C VAL A 233 5.13 -15.92 0.33
N GLU A 234 6.11 -15.59 -0.53
CA GLU A 234 5.99 -15.82 -1.96
C GLU A 234 5.97 -17.33 -2.26
N GLY A 235 4.95 -17.72 -3.01
CA GLY A 235 4.79 -19.10 -3.44
C GLY A 235 5.77 -19.51 -4.54
N PRO A 236 5.85 -20.82 -4.88
CA PRO A 236 6.78 -21.33 -5.89
C PRO A 236 6.35 -21.02 -7.33
N MET A 237 5.12 -20.56 -7.54
CA MET A 237 4.57 -20.29 -8.87
C MET A 237 4.83 -18.85 -9.28
N CYS A 238 5.44 -18.68 -10.46
CA CYS A 238 5.66 -17.38 -11.07
C CYS A 238 5.22 -17.41 -12.53
N SER A 239 4.56 -16.35 -13.00
CA SER A 239 4.10 -16.21 -14.38
C SER A 239 4.45 -14.84 -14.93
N LEU A 240 4.76 -14.79 -16.23
CA LEU A 240 4.92 -13.56 -16.99
C LEU A 240 3.72 -13.41 -17.93
N LEU A 241 2.95 -12.33 -17.73
CA LEU A 241 1.73 -12.07 -18.49
C LEU A 241 1.91 -10.81 -19.35
N PRO A 242 1.91 -10.92 -20.68
CA PRO A 242 1.96 -9.76 -21.57
C PRO A 242 0.57 -9.10 -21.63
N VAL A 243 0.30 -8.19 -20.68
CA VAL A 243 -0.97 -7.45 -20.63
C VAL A 243 -0.83 -6.16 -21.44
N GLY A 244 -1.79 -5.89 -22.34
CA GLY A 244 -1.86 -4.67 -23.15
C GLY A 244 -1.15 -4.75 -24.49
N GLN A 245 -0.03 -5.44 -24.60
CA GLN A 245 0.70 -5.62 -25.88
C GLN A 245 1.31 -7.02 -25.96
N ARG A 246 1.57 -7.49 -27.19
CA ARG A 246 2.30 -8.73 -27.42
C ARG A 246 3.74 -8.57 -26.91
N CYS A 247 4.21 -9.53 -26.12
CA CYS A 247 5.62 -9.67 -25.80
C CYS A 247 6.35 -10.32 -26.98
N GLU A 248 7.28 -9.61 -27.59
CA GLU A 248 8.06 -10.14 -28.72
C GLU A 248 9.14 -11.12 -28.24
N SER A 249 9.81 -10.81 -27.16
CA SER A 249 10.80 -11.68 -26.53
C SER A 249 10.98 -11.40 -25.05
N VAL A 250 11.26 -12.45 -24.30
CA VAL A 250 11.67 -12.37 -22.89
C VAL A 250 12.73 -13.45 -22.64
N HIS A 251 13.76 -13.08 -21.91
CA HIS A 251 14.80 -14.01 -21.49
C HIS A 251 14.75 -14.12 -19.97
N THR A 252 14.64 -15.32 -19.43
CA THR A 252 14.60 -15.58 -17.98
C THR A 252 15.77 -16.44 -17.55
N LYS A 253 16.18 -16.29 -16.30
CA LYS A 253 17.16 -17.16 -15.64
C LYS A 253 16.71 -17.42 -14.22
N GLY A 254 16.57 -18.69 -13.84
CA GLY A 254 16.18 -19.09 -12.51
C GLY A 254 14.67 -19.14 -12.27
N LEU A 255 13.86 -19.09 -13.34
CA LEU A 255 12.41 -19.34 -13.31
C LEU A 255 12.15 -20.80 -13.73
#